data_e542c144f0651a856fe1ceb5155aa05a
#
_entry.id   e542c144f0651a856fe1ceb5155aa05a
#
_cell.length_a   1.000
_cell.length_b   1.000
_cell.length_c   1.000
_cell.angle_alpha   90.00
_cell.angle_beta   90.00
_cell.angle_gamma   90.00
#
_symmetry.space_group_name_H-M   'P 1'
#
loop_
_entity.id
_entity.type
_entity.pdbx_description
1 polymer ?
#
loop_
_entity_poly.entity_id
_entity_poly.type
_entity_poly.pdbx_seq_one_letter_code
_entity_poly.pdbx_strand_id
1 'polypeptide(L)'
;MSKNKLASAFRVLLTTGAIVVAGFVVWHLYSYYHYAPQTRDGKIRADIVPLATDISGTVKSVYVRDNQRVTQGTLLFSLDKERLTRDMMQAKATVEEAKATLNAAQRDYRRYLRLNKAVSVQEKDDKLDAQTLAKASLDKAQADFELSKINLDRADIYAPVDGIITNFSLRPGAYASAGVAIMALVDTNSFYVAGYFEETKLSRIHNGAKATIFVMGEDQPLYGHVEGLSAGINDSERTTVSGTLLANVNPTFSWIRLAQRIPVRIAIDQTPTDFDLIAGRTASISLSEQTQ
;
A
#
# COMPACT_ATOMS: atom_id res chain seq x y z
N MET A 1 -64.56 54.94 1.68
CA MET A 1 -63.27 54.81 0.97
C MET A 1 -62.15 54.09 1.71
N SER A 2 -62.42 53.41 2.86
CA SER A 2 -61.29 52.83 3.64
C SER A 2 -61.09 51.35 3.49
N LYS A 3 -62.11 50.53 3.22
CA LYS A 3 -61.97 49.04 3.15
C LYS A 3 -61.10 48.53 1.97
N ASN A 4 -61.19 49.19 0.79
CA ASN A 4 -60.42 48.76 -0.38
C ASN A 4 -58.93 49.13 -0.25
N LYS A 5 -58.58 50.23 0.45
CA LYS A 5 -57.17 50.59 0.69
C LYS A 5 -56.51 49.68 1.70
N LEU A 6 -57.26 49.22 2.75
CA LEU A 6 -56.74 48.24 3.70
C LEU A 6 -56.53 46.84 3.06
N ALA A 7 -57.44 46.39 2.21
CA ALA A 7 -57.30 45.13 1.47
C ALA A 7 -56.15 45.15 0.47
N SER A 8 -55.91 46.30 -0.21
CA SER A 8 -54.75 46.48 -1.09
C SER A 8 -53.43 46.51 -0.29
N ALA A 9 -53.40 47.22 0.85
CA ALA A 9 -52.17 47.25 1.70
C ALA A 9 -51.84 45.87 2.26
N PHE A 10 -52.91 45.11 2.71
CA PHE A 10 -52.70 43.72 3.17
C PHE A 10 -52.18 42.78 2.08
N ARG A 11 -52.69 42.89 0.82
CA ARG A 11 -52.18 42.11 -0.32
C ARG A 11 -50.71 42.46 -0.62
N VAL A 12 -50.37 43.76 -0.64
CA VAL A 12 -48.96 44.20 -0.85
C VAL A 12 -48.05 43.69 0.25
N LEU A 13 -48.49 43.74 1.53
CA LEU A 13 -47.70 43.24 2.66
C LEU A 13 -47.51 41.73 2.59
N LEU A 14 -48.55 40.97 2.18
CA LEU A 14 -48.48 39.54 2.02
C LEU A 14 -47.57 39.11 0.85
N THR A 15 -47.64 39.83 -0.29
CA THR A 15 -46.75 39.59 -1.44
C THR A 15 -45.30 39.96 -1.13
N THR A 16 -45.06 41.06 -0.44
CA THR A 16 -43.69 41.44 0.00
C THR A 16 -43.14 40.42 0.99
N GLY A 17 -43.95 39.94 1.96
CA GLY A 17 -43.57 38.89 2.88
C GLY A 17 -43.20 37.59 2.15
N ALA A 18 -44.00 37.19 1.16
CA ALA A 18 -43.72 36.01 0.35
C ALA A 18 -42.40 36.13 -0.44
N ILE A 19 -42.11 37.32 -1.00
CA ILE A 19 -40.84 37.60 -1.73
C ILE A 19 -39.64 37.50 -0.79
N VAL A 20 -39.75 38.07 0.43
CA VAL A 20 -38.66 38.00 1.43
C VAL A 20 -38.40 36.56 1.84
N VAL A 21 -39.45 35.79 2.12
CA VAL A 21 -39.32 34.35 2.45
C VAL A 21 -38.69 33.55 1.31
N ALA A 22 -39.17 33.79 0.06
CA ALA A 22 -38.59 33.14 -1.12
C ALA A 22 -37.11 33.49 -1.30
N GLY A 23 -36.74 34.77 -1.13
CA GLY A 23 -35.36 35.24 -1.16
C GLY A 23 -34.49 34.59 -0.09
N PHE A 24 -35.01 34.45 1.12
CA PHE A 24 -34.31 33.76 2.22
C PHE A 24 -34.11 32.26 1.95
N VAL A 25 -35.13 31.57 1.43
CA VAL A 25 -35.04 30.16 1.03
C VAL A 25 -34.02 29.97 -0.08
N VAL A 26 -34.04 30.82 -1.12
CA VAL A 26 -33.06 30.78 -2.21
C VAL A 26 -31.65 31.02 -1.71
N TRP A 27 -31.47 32.01 -0.83
CA TRP A 27 -30.16 32.26 -0.19
C TRP A 27 -29.68 31.08 0.66
N HIS A 28 -30.56 30.50 1.45
CA HIS A 28 -30.22 29.35 2.30
C HIS A 28 -29.84 28.12 1.46
N LEU A 29 -30.61 27.82 0.42
CA LEU A 29 -30.33 26.74 -0.52
C LEU A 29 -29.00 27.00 -1.25
N TYR A 30 -28.79 28.19 -1.77
CA TYR A 30 -27.56 28.57 -2.44
C TYR A 30 -26.34 28.38 -1.51
N SER A 31 -26.41 28.87 -0.27
CA SER A 31 -25.30 28.73 0.68
C SER A 31 -25.06 27.27 1.07
N TYR A 32 -26.11 26.48 1.24
CA TYR A 32 -26.00 25.06 1.52
C TYR A 32 -25.33 24.28 0.39
N TYR A 33 -25.77 24.45 -0.85
CA TYR A 33 -25.18 23.73 -1.98
C TYR A 33 -23.78 24.20 -2.37
N HIS A 34 -23.50 25.46 -2.19
CA HIS A 34 -22.21 26.06 -2.62
C HIS A 34 -21.10 25.87 -1.59
N TYR A 35 -21.44 25.94 -0.30
CA TYR A 35 -20.44 25.94 0.76
C TYR A 35 -20.40 24.67 1.62
N ALA A 36 -21.42 23.84 1.63
CA ALA A 36 -21.40 22.64 2.44
C ALA A 36 -20.23 21.72 2.01
N PRO A 37 -19.45 21.18 2.96
CA PRO A 37 -18.34 20.30 2.66
C PRO A 37 -18.86 18.88 2.34
N GLN A 38 -19.43 18.75 1.15
CA GLN A 38 -19.98 17.51 0.63
C GLN A 38 -19.46 17.22 -0.77
N THR A 39 -19.31 15.93 -1.08
CA THR A 39 -18.95 15.46 -2.40
C THR A 39 -19.70 14.19 -2.76
N ARG A 40 -20.01 14.01 -4.05
CA ARG A 40 -20.55 12.77 -4.60
C ARG A 40 -19.48 11.92 -5.26
N ASP A 41 -18.25 12.43 -5.30
CA ASP A 41 -17.10 11.75 -5.89
C ASP A 41 -16.20 11.23 -4.78
N GLY A 42 -16.68 10.19 -4.09
CA GLY A 42 -15.94 9.42 -3.12
C GLY A 42 -15.72 8.00 -3.62
N LYS A 43 -14.61 7.39 -3.25
CA LYS A 43 -14.31 5.99 -3.55
C LYS A 43 -13.76 5.29 -2.32
N ILE A 44 -14.29 4.10 -2.04
CA ILE A 44 -13.70 3.19 -1.07
C ILE A 44 -12.37 2.71 -1.65
N ARG A 45 -11.31 2.79 -0.86
CA ARG A 45 -9.98 2.31 -1.20
C ARG A 45 -9.44 1.41 -0.09
N ALA A 46 -8.52 0.56 -0.46
CA ALA A 46 -7.74 -0.26 0.45
C ALA A 46 -6.30 -0.32 -0.08
N ASP A 47 -5.37 -0.61 0.78
CA ASP A 47 -4.00 -0.85 0.39
C ASP A 47 -3.91 -2.23 -0.27
N ILE A 48 -3.24 -2.27 -1.41
CA ILE A 48 -3.07 -3.49 -2.20
C ILE A 48 -1.62 -3.91 -2.11
N VAL A 49 -1.39 -5.10 -1.60
CA VAL A 49 -0.06 -5.70 -1.54
C VAL A 49 0.15 -6.57 -2.78
N PRO A 50 1.03 -6.17 -3.72
CA PRO A 50 1.39 -7.02 -4.85
C PRO A 50 2.26 -8.16 -4.35
N LEU A 51 1.81 -9.39 -4.54
CA LEU A 51 2.54 -10.59 -4.14
C LEU A 51 3.44 -11.06 -5.27
N ALA A 52 4.74 -10.98 -5.05
CA ALA A 52 5.79 -11.46 -5.93
C ALA A 52 6.63 -12.52 -5.22
N THR A 53 7.33 -13.33 -5.97
CA THR A 53 8.33 -14.28 -5.44
C THR A 53 9.70 -13.62 -5.38
N ASP A 54 10.50 -13.92 -4.37
CA ASP A 54 11.90 -13.50 -4.27
C ASP A 54 12.83 -14.35 -5.16
N ILE A 55 12.38 -15.55 -5.50
CA ILE A 55 13.12 -16.50 -6.34
C ILE A 55 12.29 -16.91 -7.55
N SER A 56 12.96 -17.23 -8.66
CA SER A 56 12.31 -17.72 -9.87
C SER A 56 12.17 -19.24 -9.83
N GLY A 57 11.01 -19.75 -10.27
CA GLY A 57 10.77 -21.19 -10.32
C GLY A 57 9.40 -21.55 -10.89
N THR A 58 9.21 -22.84 -11.14
CA THR A 58 7.92 -23.38 -11.55
C THR A 58 7.01 -23.55 -10.33
N VAL A 59 5.76 -23.13 -10.45
CA VAL A 59 4.74 -23.31 -9.42
C VAL A 59 4.38 -24.79 -9.33
N LYS A 60 4.58 -25.37 -8.15
CA LYS A 60 4.24 -26.78 -7.86
C LYS A 60 2.79 -26.94 -7.46
N SER A 61 2.35 -26.13 -6.50
CA SER A 61 1.01 -26.21 -5.93
C SER A 61 0.48 -24.84 -5.58
N VAL A 62 -0.83 -24.69 -5.69
CA VAL A 62 -1.57 -23.49 -5.32
C VAL A 62 -2.64 -23.90 -4.32
N TYR A 63 -2.68 -23.23 -3.16
CA TYR A 63 -3.51 -23.61 -2.02
C TYR A 63 -4.73 -22.69 -1.82
N VAL A 64 -4.82 -21.62 -2.59
CA VAL A 64 -5.84 -20.58 -2.46
C VAL A 64 -6.59 -20.36 -3.76
N ARG A 65 -7.74 -19.69 -3.68
CA ARG A 65 -8.60 -19.33 -4.82
C ARG A 65 -8.77 -17.81 -4.90
N ASP A 66 -9.19 -17.36 -6.07
CA ASP A 66 -9.59 -15.96 -6.25
C ASP A 66 -10.74 -15.60 -5.33
N ASN A 67 -10.73 -14.37 -4.80
CA ASN A 67 -11.67 -13.84 -3.80
C ASN A 67 -11.70 -14.61 -2.46
N GLN A 68 -10.67 -15.41 -2.18
CA GLN A 68 -10.55 -16.09 -0.89
C GLN A 68 -9.99 -15.14 0.16
N ARG A 69 -10.64 -15.11 1.35
CA ARG A 69 -10.10 -14.45 2.53
C ARG A 69 -9.00 -15.31 3.14
N VAL A 70 -7.87 -14.70 3.44
CA VAL A 70 -6.70 -15.32 4.07
C VAL A 70 -6.23 -14.50 5.25
N THR A 71 -5.59 -15.17 6.21
CA THR A 71 -4.93 -14.51 7.35
C THR A 71 -3.43 -14.45 7.12
N GLN A 72 -2.77 -13.53 7.78
CA GLN A 72 -1.31 -13.44 7.78
C GLN A 72 -0.67 -14.79 8.09
N GLY A 73 0.36 -15.17 7.33
CA GLY A 73 1.03 -16.45 7.46
C GLY A 73 0.34 -17.64 6.78
N THR A 74 -0.81 -17.44 6.11
CA THR A 74 -1.45 -18.50 5.30
C THR A 74 -0.59 -18.79 4.07
N LEU A 75 -0.31 -20.07 3.82
CA LEU A 75 0.43 -20.54 2.64
C LEU A 75 -0.45 -20.35 1.39
N LEU A 76 0.05 -19.59 0.43
CA LEU A 76 -0.67 -19.25 -0.80
C LEU A 76 -0.34 -20.20 -1.93
N PHE A 77 0.92 -20.38 -2.22
CA PHE A 77 1.42 -21.32 -3.23
C PHE A 77 2.86 -21.70 -2.93
N SER A 78 3.34 -22.77 -3.54
CA SER A 78 4.72 -23.24 -3.42
C SER A 78 5.35 -23.41 -4.80
N LEU A 79 6.63 -23.06 -4.91
CA LEU A 79 7.46 -23.36 -6.06
C LEU A 79 8.01 -24.80 -5.99
N ASP A 80 8.52 -25.30 -7.09
CA ASP A 80 9.21 -26.60 -7.11
C ASP A 80 10.52 -26.49 -6.36
N LYS A 81 10.61 -27.24 -5.26
CA LYS A 81 11.74 -27.23 -4.32
C LYS A 81 12.85 -28.22 -4.70
N GLU A 82 12.64 -29.06 -5.70
CA GLU A 82 13.58 -30.16 -5.98
C GLU A 82 14.99 -29.64 -6.27
N ARG A 83 15.09 -28.65 -7.18
CA ARG A 83 16.36 -28.00 -7.50
C ARG A 83 16.97 -27.29 -6.29
N LEU A 84 16.18 -26.51 -5.57
CA LEU A 84 16.63 -25.74 -4.41
C LEU A 84 17.12 -26.64 -3.27
N THR A 85 16.48 -27.80 -3.07
CA THR A 85 16.91 -28.80 -2.09
C THR A 85 18.27 -29.39 -2.49
N ARG A 86 18.51 -29.67 -3.78
CA ARG A 86 19.79 -30.14 -4.26
C ARG A 86 20.90 -29.09 -4.11
N ASP A 87 20.59 -27.83 -4.44
CA ASP A 87 21.51 -26.70 -4.28
C ASP A 87 21.94 -26.55 -2.81
N MET A 88 20.99 -26.65 -1.88
CA MET A 88 21.26 -26.63 -0.42
C MET A 88 22.13 -27.82 0.02
N MET A 89 21.84 -29.04 -0.46
CA MET A 89 22.65 -30.21 -0.14
C MET A 89 24.08 -30.07 -0.65
N GLN A 90 24.28 -29.53 -1.85
CA GLN A 90 25.60 -29.27 -2.42
C GLN A 90 26.35 -28.22 -1.59
N ALA A 91 25.72 -27.10 -1.24
CA ALA A 91 26.33 -26.07 -0.39
C ALA A 91 26.72 -26.63 0.98
N LYS A 92 25.90 -27.50 1.57
CA LYS A 92 26.22 -28.20 2.81
C LYS A 92 27.46 -29.10 2.68
N ALA A 93 27.59 -29.82 1.59
CA ALA A 93 28.77 -30.64 1.34
C ALA A 93 30.06 -29.80 1.24
N THR A 94 29.98 -28.61 0.58
CA THR A 94 31.09 -27.67 0.52
C THR A 94 31.50 -27.13 1.92
N VAL A 95 30.54 -26.91 2.81
CA VAL A 95 30.83 -26.54 4.20
C VAL A 95 31.63 -27.63 4.90
N GLU A 96 31.24 -28.90 4.77
CA GLU A 96 31.95 -30.02 5.40
C GLU A 96 33.37 -30.20 4.82
N GLU A 97 33.57 -30.00 3.52
CA GLU A 97 34.88 -29.96 2.87
C GLU A 97 35.77 -28.83 3.42
N ALA A 98 35.26 -27.62 3.45
CA ALA A 98 36.00 -26.47 3.99
C ALA A 98 36.35 -26.62 5.46
N LYS A 99 35.45 -27.22 6.24
CA LYS A 99 35.69 -27.56 7.66
C LYS A 99 36.77 -28.60 7.83
N ALA A 100 36.80 -29.65 6.99
CA ALA A 100 37.86 -30.63 7.00
C ALA A 100 39.22 -30.00 6.65
N THR A 101 39.27 -29.12 5.67
CA THR A 101 40.45 -28.34 5.26
C THR A 101 40.94 -27.45 6.40
N LEU A 102 40.07 -26.71 7.05
CA LEU A 102 40.43 -25.91 8.22
C LEU A 102 41.02 -26.74 9.35
N ASN A 103 40.37 -27.89 9.66
CA ASN A 103 40.87 -28.80 10.68
C ASN A 103 42.24 -29.34 10.35
N ALA A 104 42.54 -29.63 9.09
CA ALA A 104 43.88 -30.05 8.64
C ALA A 104 44.91 -28.91 8.84
N ALA A 105 44.59 -27.70 8.36
CA ALA A 105 45.45 -26.53 8.51
C ALA A 105 45.73 -26.19 9.99
N GLN A 106 44.71 -26.31 10.86
CA GLN A 106 44.87 -26.10 12.30
C GLN A 106 45.77 -27.16 12.96
N ARG A 107 45.67 -28.45 12.56
CA ARG A 107 46.56 -29.48 13.05
C ARG A 107 48.01 -29.23 12.63
N ASP A 108 48.22 -28.81 11.39
CA ASP A 108 49.53 -28.50 10.86
C ASP A 108 50.15 -27.31 11.61
N TYR A 109 49.46 -26.17 11.72
CA TYR A 109 49.91 -25.02 12.47
C TYR A 109 50.29 -25.37 13.91
N ARG A 110 49.41 -26.12 14.63
CA ARG A 110 49.73 -26.55 16.00
C ARG A 110 50.95 -27.47 16.07
N ARG A 111 51.23 -28.29 15.04
CA ARG A 111 52.42 -29.14 14.96
C ARG A 111 53.66 -28.27 14.81
N TYR A 112 53.64 -27.28 13.91
CA TYR A 112 54.78 -26.35 13.72
C TYR A 112 55.05 -25.47 14.94
N LEU A 113 54.02 -25.05 15.67
CA LEU A 113 54.21 -24.37 16.95
C LEU A 113 54.99 -25.22 17.98
N ARG A 114 54.75 -26.54 18.02
CA ARG A 114 55.39 -27.45 18.94
C ARG A 114 56.85 -27.74 18.57
N LEU A 115 57.24 -27.66 17.30
CA LEU A 115 58.61 -27.87 16.83
C LEU A 115 59.54 -26.75 17.22
N ASN A 116 59.07 -25.65 17.72
CA ASN A 116 59.76 -24.49 18.31
C ASN A 116 60.98 -24.07 17.51
N LYS A 117 62.23 -24.35 18.00
CA LYS A 117 63.50 -23.94 17.38
C LYS A 117 63.91 -24.76 16.15
N ALA A 118 63.22 -25.87 15.83
CA ALA A 118 63.51 -26.75 14.70
C ALA A 118 62.93 -26.25 13.36
N VAL A 119 62.14 -25.17 13.36
CA VAL A 119 61.48 -24.59 12.17
C VAL A 119 61.68 -23.05 12.16
N SER A 120 61.76 -22.48 10.97
CA SER A 120 61.88 -21.04 10.79
C SER A 120 60.63 -20.25 11.19
N VAL A 121 60.76 -18.98 11.49
CA VAL A 121 59.62 -18.10 11.76
C VAL A 121 58.71 -18.03 10.53
N GLN A 122 59.30 -17.93 9.34
CA GLN A 122 58.57 -17.87 8.08
C GLN A 122 57.68 -19.11 7.87
N GLU A 123 58.19 -20.32 8.13
CA GLU A 123 57.39 -21.55 7.99
C GLU A 123 56.20 -21.58 8.97
N LYS A 124 56.34 -20.97 10.16
CA LYS A 124 55.20 -20.84 11.09
C LYS A 124 54.17 -19.86 10.60
N ASP A 125 54.61 -18.71 10.03
CA ASP A 125 53.77 -17.68 9.48
C ASP A 125 53.03 -18.23 8.25
N ASP A 126 53.69 -18.98 7.36
CA ASP A 126 53.04 -19.66 6.23
C ASP A 126 51.91 -20.62 6.67
N LYS A 127 52.09 -21.35 7.80
CA LYS A 127 51.06 -22.23 8.34
C LYS A 127 49.89 -21.48 9.02
N LEU A 128 50.22 -20.34 9.65
CA LEU A 128 49.20 -19.44 10.19
C LEU A 128 48.33 -18.84 9.05
N ASP A 129 48.99 -18.39 7.98
CA ASP A 129 48.29 -17.87 6.81
C ASP A 129 47.40 -18.91 6.14
N ALA A 130 47.91 -20.16 6.00
CA ALA A 130 47.13 -21.28 5.50
C ALA A 130 45.91 -21.57 6.37
N GLN A 131 46.03 -21.51 7.68
CA GLN A 131 44.89 -21.66 8.61
C GLN A 131 43.89 -20.52 8.44
N THR A 132 44.37 -19.29 8.32
CA THR A 132 43.53 -18.09 8.16
C THR A 132 42.74 -18.14 6.84
N LEU A 133 43.42 -18.53 5.74
CA LEU A 133 42.78 -18.76 4.45
C LEU A 133 41.70 -19.87 4.51
N ALA A 134 42.03 -21.00 5.16
CA ALA A 134 41.06 -22.09 5.31
C ALA A 134 39.86 -21.68 6.16
N LYS A 135 40.07 -20.83 7.17
CA LYS A 135 38.98 -20.25 7.97
C LYS A 135 38.07 -19.36 7.11
N ALA A 136 38.66 -18.45 6.34
CA ALA A 136 37.89 -17.58 5.44
C ALA A 136 37.11 -18.36 4.37
N SER A 137 37.69 -19.47 3.88
CA SER A 137 37.00 -20.39 2.98
C SER A 137 35.79 -21.07 3.64
N LEU A 138 35.90 -21.50 4.91
CA LEU A 138 34.79 -22.05 5.66
C LEU A 138 33.70 -21.02 5.89
N ASP A 139 34.08 -19.78 6.30
CA ASP A 139 33.11 -18.71 6.54
C ASP A 139 32.34 -18.37 5.26
N LYS A 140 33.00 -18.38 4.09
CA LYS A 140 32.36 -18.23 2.79
C LYS A 140 31.39 -19.38 2.49
N ALA A 141 31.84 -20.62 2.64
CA ALA A 141 31.00 -21.79 2.38
C ALA A 141 29.74 -21.82 3.28
N GLN A 142 29.87 -21.36 4.54
CA GLN A 142 28.74 -21.20 5.45
C GLN A 142 27.74 -20.16 4.97
N ALA A 143 28.23 -19.01 4.48
CA ALA A 143 27.37 -17.95 3.91
C ALA A 143 26.59 -18.46 2.67
N ASP A 144 27.26 -19.23 1.80
CA ASP A 144 26.63 -19.81 0.61
C ASP A 144 25.56 -20.86 1.00
N PHE A 145 25.82 -21.65 2.04
CA PHE A 145 24.83 -22.61 2.59
C PHE A 145 23.62 -21.90 3.19
N GLU A 146 23.81 -20.87 4.00
CA GLU A 146 22.67 -20.09 4.56
C GLU A 146 21.86 -19.43 3.46
N LEU A 147 22.49 -18.90 2.40
CA LEU A 147 21.79 -18.35 1.25
C LEU A 147 20.93 -19.41 0.56
N SER A 148 21.46 -20.62 0.33
CA SER A 148 20.70 -21.70 -0.30
C SER A 148 19.53 -22.17 0.58
N LYS A 149 19.67 -22.13 1.89
CA LYS A 149 18.59 -22.42 2.84
C LYS A 149 17.50 -21.34 2.80
N ILE A 150 17.87 -20.07 2.81
CA ILE A 150 16.92 -18.96 2.65
C ILE A 150 16.14 -19.10 1.33
N ASN A 151 16.82 -19.43 0.23
CA ASN A 151 16.15 -19.63 -1.06
C ASN A 151 15.16 -20.81 -1.02
N LEU A 152 15.48 -21.88 -0.32
CA LEU A 152 14.55 -23.02 -0.14
C LEU A 152 13.33 -22.61 0.69
N ASP A 153 13.51 -21.86 1.78
CA ASP A 153 12.43 -21.38 2.62
C ASP A 153 11.51 -20.39 1.86
N ARG A 154 12.10 -19.54 1.01
CA ARG A 154 11.37 -18.61 0.15
C ARG A 154 10.63 -19.26 -1.02
N ALA A 155 10.75 -20.56 -1.21
CA ALA A 155 9.96 -21.30 -2.18
C ALA A 155 8.49 -21.48 -1.76
N ASP A 156 8.17 -21.29 -0.49
CA ASP A 156 6.82 -21.20 0.03
C ASP A 156 6.44 -19.74 0.20
N ILE A 157 5.37 -19.35 -0.44
CA ILE A 157 4.90 -17.95 -0.43
C ILE A 157 3.69 -17.86 0.50
N TYR A 158 3.81 -16.99 1.51
CA TYR A 158 2.82 -16.77 2.55
C TYR A 158 2.18 -15.40 2.43
N ALA A 159 0.94 -15.25 2.94
CA ALA A 159 0.27 -13.97 3.05
C ALA A 159 0.99 -13.06 4.07
N PRO A 160 1.43 -11.85 3.67
CA PRO A 160 2.11 -10.92 4.58
C PRO A 160 1.16 -10.19 5.53
N VAL A 161 -0.12 -10.08 5.19
CA VAL A 161 -1.19 -9.41 5.95
C VAL A 161 -2.49 -10.20 5.86
N ASP A 162 -3.46 -9.86 6.71
CA ASP A 162 -4.83 -10.36 6.58
C ASP A 162 -5.50 -9.69 5.38
N GLY A 163 -6.16 -10.47 4.52
CA GLY A 163 -6.71 -9.86 3.33
C GLY A 163 -7.55 -10.78 2.45
N ILE A 164 -7.93 -10.25 1.30
CA ILE A 164 -8.66 -10.96 0.26
C ILE A 164 -7.78 -11.01 -0.99
N ILE A 165 -7.57 -12.21 -1.50
CA ILE A 165 -6.82 -12.43 -2.73
C ILE A 165 -7.66 -11.95 -3.92
N THR A 166 -7.02 -11.22 -4.82
CA THR A 166 -7.67 -10.76 -6.05
C THR A 166 -6.69 -10.80 -7.22
N ASN A 167 -7.24 -10.72 -8.42
CA ASN A 167 -6.47 -10.75 -9.68
C ASN A 167 -5.56 -11.98 -9.78
N PHE A 168 -6.14 -13.14 -9.56
CA PHE A 168 -5.42 -14.39 -9.41
C PHE A 168 -5.62 -15.31 -10.62
N SER A 169 -4.57 -15.48 -11.41
CA SER A 169 -4.56 -16.37 -12.59
C SER A 169 -3.55 -17.51 -12.50
N LEU A 170 -2.82 -17.63 -11.38
CA LEU A 170 -1.75 -18.62 -11.22
C LEU A 170 -2.29 -20.07 -11.24
N ARG A 171 -1.57 -20.94 -11.95
CA ARG A 171 -1.88 -22.37 -12.02
C ARG A 171 -0.61 -23.20 -11.78
N PRO A 172 -0.74 -24.42 -11.23
CA PRO A 172 0.38 -25.35 -11.19
C PRO A 172 1.00 -25.53 -12.59
N GLY A 173 2.32 -25.53 -12.68
CA GLY A 173 3.07 -25.56 -13.93
C GLY A 173 3.42 -24.20 -14.52
N ALA A 174 2.82 -23.09 -14.04
CA ALA A 174 3.21 -21.75 -14.44
C ALA A 174 4.62 -21.41 -13.93
N TYR A 175 5.33 -20.55 -14.64
CA TYR A 175 6.64 -20.07 -14.21
C TYR A 175 6.51 -18.71 -13.51
N ALA A 176 7.00 -18.64 -12.29
CA ALA A 176 7.06 -17.41 -11.50
C ALA A 176 8.46 -16.80 -11.61
N SER A 177 8.53 -15.52 -11.96
CA SER A 177 9.79 -14.77 -12.04
C SER A 177 9.96 -13.92 -10.79
N ALA A 178 11.18 -13.87 -10.25
CA ALA A 178 11.50 -13.05 -9.09
C ALA A 178 11.18 -11.57 -9.35
N GLY A 179 10.55 -10.90 -8.37
CA GLY A 179 10.19 -9.49 -8.44
C GLY A 179 8.95 -9.16 -9.29
N VAL A 180 8.34 -10.15 -9.97
CA VAL A 180 7.13 -9.94 -10.77
C VAL A 180 5.90 -10.30 -9.94
N ALA A 181 4.98 -9.35 -9.79
CA ALA A 181 3.73 -9.58 -9.09
C ALA A 181 2.86 -10.60 -9.83
N ILE A 182 2.38 -11.61 -9.11
CA ILE A 182 1.61 -12.74 -9.65
C ILE A 182 0.15 -12.67 -9.23
N MET A 183 -0.10 -12.09 -8.06
CA MET A 183 -1.43 -11.87 -7.50
C MET A 183 -1.41 -10.62 -6.62
N ALA A 184 -2.58 -10.13 -6.27
CA ALA A 184 -2.74 -9.01 -5.37
C ALA A 184 -3.51 -9.43 -4.12
N LEU A 185 -3.11 -8.92 -2.97
CA LEU A 185 -3.79 -9.09 -1.70
C LEU A 185 -4.32 -7.74 -1.24
N VAL A 186 -5.63 -7.61 -1.11
CA VAL A 186 -6.30 -6.42 -0.57
C VAL A 186 -6.30 -6.54 0.95
N ASP A 187 -5.59 -5.65 1.63
CA ASP A 187 -5.54 -5.63 3.10
C ASP A 187 -6.89 -5.22 3.67
N THR A 188 -7.52 -6.13 4.42
CA THR A 188 -8.84 -5.90 5.03
C THR A 188 -8.83 -4.89 6.17
N ASN A 189 -7.67 -4.54 6.71
CA ASN A 189 -7.52 -3.59 7.81
C ASN A 189 -7.18 -2.17 7.34
N SER A 190 -6.97 -1.98 6.02
CA SER A 190 -6.51 -0.73 5.44
C SER A 190 -7.60 0.08 4.73
N PHE A 191 -8.88 -0.32 4.83
CA PHE A 191 -9.96 0.36 4.14
C PHE A 191 -10.15 1.81 4.61
N TYR A 192 -10.26 2.71 3.64
CA TYR A 192 -10.57 4.12 3.86
C TYR A 192 -11.43 4.66 2.71
N VAL A 193 -11.98 5.84 2.87
CA VAL A 193 -12.69 6.52 1.78
C VAL A 193 -11.89 7.72 1.30
N ALA A 194 -11.58 7.75 0.01
CA ALA A 194 -10.99 8.91 -0.64
C ALA A 194 -12.13 9.79 -1.19
N GLY A 195 -12.39 10.91 -0.53
CA GLY A 195 -13.37 11.91 -1.01
C GLY A 195 -12.67 12.97 -1.83
N TYR A 196 -13.16 13.23 -3.05
CA TYR A 196 -12.62 14.25 -3.93
C TYR A 196 -13.46 15.52 -3.78
N PHE A 197 -12.96 16.47 -3.00
CA PHE A 197 -13.64 17.74 -2.74
C PHE A 197 -13.14 18.84 -3.66
N GLU A 198 -14.03 19.77 -4.00
CA GLU A 198 -13.65 20.96 -4.73
C GLU A 198 -12.75 21.87 -3.88
N GLU A 199 -11.74 22.46 -4.50
CA GLU A 199 -10.77 23.35 -3.87
C GLU A 199 -11.44 24.48 -3.06
N THR A 200 -12.58 24.97 -3.53
CA THR A 200 -13.37 26.01 -2.87
C THR A 200 -13.95 25.62 -1.51
N LYS A 201 -14.05 24.31 -1.23
CA LYS A 201 -14.63 23.78 0.01
C LYS A 201 -13.58 23.41 1.06
N LEU A 202 -12.29 23.39 0.69
CA LEU A 202 -11.21 22.91 1.57
C LEU A 202 -11.05 23.70 2.85
N SER A 203 -11.29 25.02 2.82
CA SER A 203 -11.19 25.88 4.01
C SER A 203 -12.12 25.48 5.15
N ARG A 204 -13.15 24.67 4.89
CA ARG A 204 -14.11 24.16 5.85
C ARG A 204 -13.88 22.71 6.24
N ILE A 205 -12.86 22.07 5.67
CA ILE A 205 -12.51 20.68 5.95
C ILE A 205 -11.32 20.65 6.90
N HIS A 206 -11.54 20.12 8.08
CA HIS A 206 -10.50 20.01 9.12
C HIS A 206 -10.26 18.54 9.49
N ASN A 207 -9.05 18.23 9.91
CA ASN A 207 -8.73 16.92 10.43
C ASN A 207 -9.59 16.62 11.67
N GLY A 208 -10.11 15.40 11.76
CA GLY A 208 -11.02 14.98 12.82
C GLY A 208 -12.50 15.36 12.58
N ALA A 209 -12.85 16.07 11.50
CA ALA A 209 -14.26 16.34 11.17
C ALA A 209 -15.01 15.03 10.93
N LYS A 210 -16.19 14.89 11.52
CA LYS A 210 -17.03 13.68 11.36
C LYS A 210 -17.53 13.58 9.92
N ALA A 211 -17.47 12.39 9.37
CA ALA A 211 -17.91 12.07 8.02
C ALA A 211 -19.07 11.09 8.04
N THR A 212 -20.12 11.39 7.28
CA THR A 212 -21.17 10.46 6.94
C THR A 212 -21.00 10.05 5.48
N ILE A 213 -20.88 8.76 5.23
CA ILE A 213 -20.52 8.19 3.94
C ILE A 213 -21.66 7.30 3.48
N PHE A 214 -22.28 7.64 2.34
CA PHE A 214 -23.32 6.86 1.69
C PHE A 214 -22.73 6.12 0.51
N VAL A 215 -22.58 4.80 0.63
CA VAL A 215 -22.08 3.95 -0.46
C VAL A 215 -23.21 3.64 -1.42
N MET A 216 -22.96 3.74 -2.71
CA MET A 216 -23.97 3.51 -3.74
C MET A 216 -24.48 2.07 -3.68
N GLY A 217 -25.81 1.91 -3.56
CA GLY A 217 -26.48 0.60 -3.46
C GLY A 217 -26.64 0.07 -2.04
N GLU A 218 -26.26 0.84 -1.02
CA GLU A 218 -26.44 0.49 0.38
C GLU A 218 -27.42 1.46 1.07
N ASP A 219 -28.26 0.91 1.94
CA ASP A 219 -29.25 1.70 2.68
C ASP A 219 -28.68 2.33 3.96
N GLN A 220 -27.63 1.73 4.52
CA GLN A 220 -27.00 2.19 5.77
C GLN A 220 -25.75 3.02 5.50
N PRO A 221 -25.60 4.19 6.10
CA PRO A 221 -24.39 4.98 5.97
C PRO A 221 -23.26 4.39 6.81
N LEU A 222 -22.02 4.58 6.33
CA LEU A 222 -20.81 4.40 7.10
C LEU A 222 -20.47 5.70 7.83
N TYR A 223 -19.89 5.58 9.02
CA TYR A 223 -19.42 6.71 9.80
C TYR A 223 -17.90 6.67 9.91
N GLY A 224 -17.32 7.87 9.86
CA GLY A 224 -15.87 8.01 9.93
C GLY A 224 -15.46 9.44 10.26
N HIS A 225 -14.18 9.71 10.14
CA HIS A 225 -13.63 11.04 10.36
C HIS A 225 -12.53 11.36 9.33
N VAL A 226 -12.31 12.64 9.09
CA VAL A 226 -11.24 13.11 8.23
C VAL A 226 -9.89 12.85 8.89
N GLU A 227 -9.08 12.01 8.27
CA GLU A 227 -7.72 11.71 8.71
C GLU A 227 -6.73 12.77 8.21
N GLY A 228 -6.91 13.23 6.98
CA GLY A 228 -6.07 14.26 6.39
C GLY A 228 -6.43 14.63 4.97
N LEU A 229 -5.89 15.75 4.54
CA LEU A 229 -5.96 16.24 3.17
C LEU A 229 -4.68 15.85 2.44
N SER A 230 -4.78 15.53 1.15
CA SER A 230 -3.61 15.30 0.31
C SER A 230 -2.73 16.56 0.25
N ALA A 231 -1.44 16.41 0.54
CA ALA A 231 -0.49 17.53 0.51
C ALA A 231 -0.19 18.05 -0.90
N GLY A 232 -0.60 17.31 -1.94
CA GLY A 232 -0.38 17.70 -3.33
C GLY A 232 -1.20 16.86 -4.29
N ILE A 233 -1.49 17.44 -5.45
CA ILE A 233 -2.08 16.77 -6.59
C ILE A 233 -1.10 16.85 -7.76
N ASN A 234 -1.21 15.92 -8.69
CA ASN A 234 -0.40 15.97 -9.90
C ASN A 234 -0.88 17.13 -10.78
N ASP A 235 0.05 18.01 -11.11
CA ASP A 235 -0.17 19.09 -12.07
C ASP A 235 -0.04 18.54 -13.48
N SER A 236 -1.19 18.28 -14.14
CA SER A 236 -1.22 17.75 -15.50
C SER A 236 -0.72 18.76 -16.55
N GLU A 237 -0.64 20.03 -16.19
CA GLU A 237 -0.13 21.09 -17.07
C GLU A 237 1.41 21.17 -17.05
N ARG A 238 2.02 20.60 -16.01
CA ARG A 238 3.47 20.52 -15.84
C ARG A 238 4.01 19.19 -16.33
N THR A 239 4.36 19.10 -17.59
CA THR A 239 5.07 17.94 -18.13
C THR A 239 6.58 18.10 -17.86
N THR A 240 7.08 17.38 -16.85
CA THR A 240 8.52 17.26 -16.66
C THR A 240 9.01 16.12 -17.54
N VAL A 241 9.56 16.45 -18.70
CA VAL A 241 10.27 15.46 -19.52
C VAL A 241 11.54 15.07 -18.78
N SER A 242 11.73 13.77 -18.50
CA SER A 242 12.95 13.26 -17.88
C SER A 242 14.18 13.76 -18.64
N GLY A 243 15.03 14.57 -17.99
CA GLY A 243 16.29 15.07 -18.54
C GLY A 243 16.33 16.58 -18.84
N THR A 244 15.25 17.33 -18.71
CA THR A 244 15.27 18.79 -18.80
C THR A 244 15.12 19.41 -17.41
N LEU A 245 16.07 20.28 -17.02
CA LEU A 245 16.00 21.03 -15.76
C LEU A 245 14.98 22.17 -15.77
N LEU A 246 14.31 22.42 -16.91
CA LEU A 246 13.32 23.47 -17.09
C LEU A 246 11.92 22.88 -17.17
N ALA A 247 10.98 23.50 -16.46
CA ALA A 247 9.57 23.14 -16.53
C ALA A 247 9.00 23.52 -17.89
N ASN A 248 8.41 22.56 -18.59
CA ASN A 248 7.63 22.82 -19.80
C ASN A 248 6.18 23.11 -19.37
N VAL A 249 5.70 24.33 -19.62
CA VAL A 249 4.34 24.76 -19.29
C VAL A 249 3.56 24.87 -20.60
N ASN A 250 2.51 24.06 -20.75
CA ASN A 250 1.58 24.23 -21.85
C ASN A 250 0.74 25.49 -21.62
N PRO A 251 0.68 26.45 -22.55
CA PRO A 251 -0.20 27.60 -22.45
C PRO A 251 -1.65 27.12 -22.56
N THR A 252 -2.35 27.03 -21.43
CA THR A 252 -3.78 26.69 -21.40
C THR A 252 -4.61 27.94 -21.41
N PHE A 253 -5.30 28.16 -22.51
CA PHE A 253 -6.41 29.14 -22.58
C PHE A 253 -7.70 28.44 -22.11
N SER A 254 -7.88 28.28 -20.80
CA SER A 254 -9.19 27.92 -20.31
C SER A 254 -10.01 29.18 -20.01
N TRP A 255 -11.05 29.40 -20.79
CA TRP A 255 -12.04 30.46 -20.59
C TRP A 255 -12.67 30.42 -19.19
N ILE A 256 -12.86 29.25 -18.64
CA ILE A 256 -13.41 29.01 -17.31
C ILE A 256 -12.42 28.18 -16.53
N ARG A 257 -11.94 28.70 -15.41
CA ARG A 257 -11.15 27.91 -14.45
C ARG A 257 -12.09 26.97 -13.69
N LEU A 258 -11.97 25.68 -13.93
CA LEU A 258 -12.65 24.67 -13.12
C LEU A 258 -11.88 24.48 -11.82
N ALA A 259 -12.59 24.43 -10.69
CA ALA A 259 -11.99 24.10 -9.40
C ALA A 259 -11.37 22.70 -9.45
N GLN A 260 -10.14 22.58 -8.97
CA GLN A 260 -9.46 21.29 -8.84
C GLN A 260 -10.14 20.44 -7.76
N ARG A 261 -10.04 19.11 -7.91
CA ARG A 261 -10.54 18.17 -6.92
C ARG A 261 -9.40 17.64 -6.09
N ILE A 262 -9.47 17.92 -4.81
CA ILE A 262 -8.43 17.52 -3.85
C ILE A 262 -8.90 16.28 -3.09
N PRO A 263 -8.11 15.20 -3.07
CA PRO A 263 -8.45 14.00 -2.32
C PRO A 263 -8.29 14.25 -0.83
N VAL A 264 -9.34 13.91 -0.08
CA VAL A 264 -9.39 13.92 1.38
C VAL A 264 -9.50 12.47 1.84
N ARG A 265 -8.59 12.03 2.70
CA ARG A 265 -8.61 10.69 3.30
C ARG A 265 -9.52 10.69 4.51
N ILE A 266 -10.45 9.75 4.53
CA ILE A 266 -11.45 9.58 5.57
C ILE A 266 -11.32 8.16 6.13
N ALA A 267 -10.98 8.05 7.39
CA ALA A 267 -10.96 6.78 8.11
C ALA A 267 -12.40 6.32 8.37
N ILE A 268 -12.63 5.01 8.31
CA ILE A 268 -13.93 4.40 8.60
C ILE A 268 -13.89 3.96 10.07
N ASP A 269 -14.73 4.55 10.92
CA ASP A 269 -14.77 4.24 12.36
C ASP A 269 -15.73 3.08 12.67
N GLN A 270 -16.84 3.02 11.93
CA GLN A 270 -17.88 2.03 12.17
C GLN A 270 -18.39 1.48 10.84
N THR A 271 -18.37 0.15 10.73
CA THR A 271 -18.93 -0.60 9.62
C THR A 271 -20.10 -1.44 10.12
N PRO A 272 -21.29 -1.38 9.49
CA PRO A 272 -22.41 -2.28 9.82
C PRO A 272 -21.99 -3.75 9.66
N THR A 273 -22.60 -4.64 10.42
CA THR A 273 -22.21 -6.07 10.53
C THR A 273 -22.32 -6.84 9.19
N ASP A 274 -23.20 -6.42 8.31
CA ASP A 274 -23.47 -7.09 7.01
C ASP A 274 -22.94 -6.28 5.81
N PHE A 275 -21.97 -5.37 6.06
CA PHE A 275 -21.45 -4.49 5.02
C PHE A 275 -20.13 -5.02 4.45
N ASP A 276 -20.15 -5.39 3.16
CA ASP A 276 -18.93 -5.78 2.44
C ASP A 276 -18.20 -4.55 1.90
N LEU A 277 -17.03 -4.26 2.50
CA LEU A 277 -16.11 -3.24 2.01
C LEU A 277 -15.39 -3.77 0.75
N ILE A 278 -15.68 -3.16 -0.39
CA ILE A 278 -15.06 -3.49 -1.68
C ILE A 278 -14.34 -2.25 -2.20
N ALA A 279 -13.04 -2.36 -2.44
CA ALA A 279 -12.26 -1.27 -3.01
C ALA A 279 -12.78 -0.91 -4.42
N GLY A 280 -12.91 0.38 -4.69
CA GLY A 280 -13.41 0.90 -5.96
C GLY A 280 -14.90 1.30 -5.96
N ARG A 281 -15.71 0.89 -4.97
CA ARG A 281 -17.12 1.31 -4.87
C ARG A 281 -17.21 2.84 -4.69
N THR A 282 -18.24 3.43 -5.30
CA THR A 282 -18.49 4.86 -5.24
C THR A 282 -19.29 5.22 -3.99
N ALA A 283 -18.95 6.34 -3.38
CA ALA A 283 -19.62 6.86 -2.19
C ALA A 283 -19.88 8.36 -2.31
N SER A 284 -20.96 8.81 -1.67
CA SER A 284 -21.24 10.22 -1.41
C SER A 284 -20.86 10.55 0.02
N ILE A 285 -20.20 11.65 0.25
CA ILE A 285 -19.61 12.01 1.53
C ILE A 285 -20.16 13.37 1.96
N SER A 286 -20.59 13.46 3.19
CA SER A 286 -20.97 14.70 3.86
C SER A 286 -20.17 14.84 5.14
N LEU A 287 -19.45 15.95 5.28
CA LEU A 287 -18.69 16.26 6.49
C LEU A 287 -19.49 17.20 7.39
N SER A 288 -19.41 16.97 8.70
CA SER A 288 -20.00 17.90 9.67
C SER A 288 -19.14 19.17 9.75
N GLU A 289 -19.75 20.34 9.61
CA GLU A 289 -19.10 21.60 10.00
C GLU A 289 -18.86 21.57 11.50
N GLN A 290 -17.60 21.65 11.94
CA GLN A 290 -17.31 22.00 13.32
C GLN A 290 -17.58 23.50 13.45
N THR A 291 -18.67 23.85 14.10
CA THR A 291 -18.87 25.23 14.59
C THR A 291 -17.77 25.46 15.62
N GLN A 292 -16.85 26.40 15.32
CA GLN A 292 -15.89 26.94 16.29
C GLN A 292 -16.62 27.65 17.43
#